data_10ab725db7667f0cd023847ef0a91a77
#
_entry.id   10ab725db7667f0cd023847ef0a91a77
#
_cell.length_a   1.000
_cell.length_b   1.000
_cell.length_c   1.000
_cell.angle_alpha   90.00
_cell.angle_beta   90.00
_cell.angle_gamma   90.00
#
_symmetry.space_group_name_H-M   'P 1'
#
loop_
_entity.id
_entity.type
_entity.pdbx_description
1 polymer ?
#
loop_
_entity_poly.entity_id
_entity_poly.type
_entity_poly.pdbx_seq_one_letter_code
_entity_poly.pdbx_strand_id
1 'polypeptide(L)' 'MSSKTKLKPEEVVRRAVTFFGPGGYGLEVKNKSTDCIYFEGGGGNVGVIASAEGKEVSVELVSREWDYQVKEFLRTIG' A
#
# COMPACT_ATOMS: atom_id res chain seq x y z
N MET A 1 5.97 3.24 -8.28
CA MET A 1 4.67 3.08 -8.96
C MET A 1 3.64 3.95 -8.26
N SER A 2 2.82 4.66 -8.99
CA SER A 2 1.88 5.59 -8.38
C SER A 2 0.52 5.52 -9.06
N SER A 3 -0.50 5.94 -8.32
CA SER A 3 -1.87 5.95 -8.81
C SER A 3 -2.65 6.97 -7.99
N LYS A 4 -3.89 7.24 -8.40
CA LYS A 4 -4.78 8.11 -7.66
C LYS A 4 -6.05 7.36 -7.30
N THR A 5 -6.62 7.71 -6.14
CA THR A 5 -7.82 7.06 -5.64
C THR A 5 -8.69 8.10 -4.94
N LYS A 6 -9.98 7.77 -4.79
CA LYS A 6 -10.89 8.61 -4.00
C LYS A 6 -10.98 8.15 -2.55
N LEU A 7 -10.29 7.07 -2.21
CA LEU A 7 -10.23 6.61 -0.82
C LEU A 7 -9.40 7.57 0.03
N LYS A 8 -9.75 7.68 1.30
CA LYS A 8 -8.96 8.48 2.23
C LYS A 8 -7.61 7.81 2.50
N PRO A 9 -6.57 8.57 2.88
CA PRO A 9 -5.26 7.98 3.16
C PRO A 9 -5.30 6.83 4.17
N GLU A 10 -6.04 6.98 5.27
CA GLU A 10 -6.15 5.92 6.26
C GLU A 10 -6.85 4.68 5.71
N GLU A 11 -7.76 4.85 4.77
CA GLU A 11 -8.42 3.71 4.13
C GLU A 11 -7.47 2.98 3.21
N VAL A 12 -6.62 3.70 2.48
CA VAL A 12 -5.59 3.09 1.65
C VAL A 12 -4.65 2.24 2.50
N VAL A 13 -4.20 2.78 3.62
CA VAL A 13 -3.32 2.05 4.53
C VAL A 13 -4.01 0.80 5.09
N ARG A 14 -5.27 0.93 5.48
CA ARG A 14 -6.03 -0.21 6.01
C ARG A 14 -6.18 -1.32 4.98
N ARG A 15 -6.47 -0.97 3.74
CA ARG A 15 -6.58 -1.95 2.65
C ARG A 15 -5.23 -2.59 2.34
N ALA A 16 -4.15 -1.82 2.46
CA ALA A 16 -2.81 -2.36 2.27
C ALA A 16 -2.50 -3.42 3.35
N VAL A 17 -2.88 -3.17 4.60
CA VAL A 17 -2.71 -4.16 5.67
C VAL A 17 -3.45 -5.44 5.35
N THR A 18 -4.70 -5.32 4.87
CA THR A 18 -5.49 -6.49 4.52
C THR A 18 -4.89 -7.26 3.34
N PHE A 19 -4.35 -6.52 2.37
CA PHE A 19 -3.83 -7.13 1.14
C PHE A 19 -2.45 -7.75 1.32
N PHE A 20 -1.52 -7.01 1.93
CA PHE A 20 -0.12 -7.45 2.07
C PHE A 20 0.20 -8.05 3.42
N GLY A 21 -0.54 -7.71 4.46
CA GLY A 21 -0.24 -8.12 5.82
C GLY A 21 -0.58 -9.58 6.11
N PRO A 22 -0.60 -9.94 7.41
CA PRO A 22 -0.78 -11.35 7.81
C PRO A 22 -2.04 -12.02 7.29
N GLY A 23 -3.12 -11.27 7.04
CA GLY A 23 -4.34 -11.83 6.49
C GLY A 23 -4.35 -11.93 4.97
N GLY A 24 -3.34 -11.40 4.30
CA GLY A 24 -3.20 -11.44 2.85
C GLY A 24 -1.98 -12.23 2.43
N TYR A 25 -0.97 -11.54 1.90
CA TYR A 25 0.26 -12.21 1.46
C TYR A 25 1.18 -12.62 2.61
N GLY A 26 0.87 -12.22 3.84
CA GLY A 26 1.64 -12.65 4.99
C GLY A 26 2.89 -11.82 5.26
N LEU A 27 2.97 -10.62 4.72
CA LEU A 27 4.09 -9.73 4.98
C LEU A 27 4.00 -9.17 6.40
N GLU A 28 5.15 -8.90 6.98
CA GLU A 28 5.21 -8.33 8.32
C GLU A 28 5.14 -6.81 8.23
N VAL A 29 4.29 -6.19 9.06
CA VAL A 29 4.21 -4.74 9.16
C VAL A 29 5.39 -4.24 9.98
N LYS A 30 6.25 -3.43 9.36
CA LYS A 30 7.44 -2.89 10.04
C LYS A 30 7.23 -1.47 10.54
N ASN A 31 6.45 -0.68 9.81
CA ASN A 31 6.19 0.69 10.17
C ASN A 31 4.78 1.04 9.72
N LYS A 32 4.06 1.80 10.53
CA LYS A 32 2.69 2.18 10.18
C LYS A 32 2.36 3.54 10.77
N SER A 33 1.80 4.41 9.92
CA SER A 33 1.20 5.66 10.36
C SER A 33 -0.14 5.82 9.66
N THR A 34 -0.79 6.97 9.84
CA THR A 34 -2.14 7.17 9.27
C THR A 34 -2.14 7.25 7.75
N ASP A 35 -1.02 7.62 7.15
CA ASP A 35 -0.95 7.84 5.71
C ASP A 35 0.16 7.06 5.02
N CYS A 36 0.88 6.21 5.74
CA CYS A 36 1.87 5.35 5.12
C CYS A 36 2.07 4.06 5.91
N ILE A 37 2.58 3.04 5.24
CA ILE A 37 2.84 1.76 5.86
C ILE A 37 3.97 1.06 5.10
N TYR A 38 4.79 0.33 5.83
CA TYR A 38 5.91 -0.40 5.29
C TYR A 38 5.86 -1.85 5.72
N PHE A 39 6.03 -2.75 4.75
CA PHE A 39 6.00 -4.20 4.97
C PHE A 39 7.31 -4.84 4.55
N GLU A 40 7.65 -5.96 5.19
CA GLU A 40 8.77 -6.80 4.79
C GLU A 40 8.37 -8.26 4.80
N GLY A 41 8.93 -9.02 3.89
CA GLY A 41 8.73 -10.46 3.85
C GLY A 41 9.03 -11.03 2.47
N GLY A 42 9.18 -12.34 2.41
CA GLY A 42 9.41 -13.05 1.16
C GLY A 42 10.66 -12.62 0.41
N GLY A 43 11.69 -12.13 1.13
CA GLY A 43 12.92 -11.67 0.50
C GLY A 43 12.85 -10.26 -0.06
N GLY A 44 11.73 -9.55 0.19
CA GLY A 44 11.54 -8.20 -0.34
C GLY A 44 10.78 -7.30 0.60
N ASN A 45 10.24 -6.21 0.05
CA ASN A 45 9.50 -5.25 0.86
C ASN A 45 8.48 -4.50 0.01
N VAL A 46 7.52 -3.85 0.69
CA VAL A 46 6.52 -3.00 0.06
C VAL A 46 6.32 -1.78 0.94
N GLY A 47 6.39 -0.60 0.33
CA GLY A 47 6.08 0.66 1.00
C GLY A 47 4.88 1.30 0.32
N VAL A 48 3.92 1.78 1.10
CA VAL A 48 2.71 2.44 0.59
C VAL A 48 2.62 3.81 1.24
N ILE A 49 2.54 4.85 0.42
CA ILE A 49 2.41 6.23 0.89
C ILE A 49 1.18 6.83 0.23
N ALA A 50 0.29 7.41 1.03
CA ALA A 50 -0.92 8.03 0.54
C ALA A 50 -0.92 9.51 0.93
N SER A 51 -1.12 10.40 -0.04
CA SER A 51 -1.12 11.84 0.18
C SER A 51 -2.38 12.46 -0.39
N ALA A 52 -3.08 13.23 0.44
CA ALA A 52 -4.27 13.92 -0.02
C ALA A 52 -3.89 15.08 -0.95
N GLU A 53 -4.51 15.11 -2.13
CA GLU A 53 -4.28 16.16 -3.13
C GLU A 53 -5.63 16.63 -3.67
N GLY A 54 -6.14 17.70 -3.07
CA GLY A 54 -7.46 18.20 -3.44
C GLY A 54 -8.54 17.18 -3.11
N LYS A 55 -9.30 16.75 -4.12
CA LYS A 55 -10.39 15.78 -3.93
C LYS A 55 -9.95 14.34 -4.10
N GLU A 56 -8.68 14.13 -4.45
CA GLU A 56 -8.14 12.79 -4.67
C GLU A 56 -6.98 12.53 -3.73
N VAL A 57 -6.60 11.27 -3.65
CA VAL A 57 -5.45 10.85 -2.86
C VAL A 57 -4.44 10.23 -3.82
N SER A 58 -3.21 10.74 -3.76
CA SER A 58 -2.11 10.18 -4.53
C SER A 58 -1.51 9.04 -3.73
N VAL A 59 -1.41 7.87 -4.36
CA VAL A 59 -0.84 6.68 -3.71
C VAL A 59 0.44 6.32 -4.43
N GLU A 60 1.52 6.26 -3.68
CA GLU A 60 2.81 5.85 -4.22
C GLU A 60 3.24 4.56 -3.55
N LEU A 61 3.63 3.60 -4.36
CA LEU A 61 4.13 2.32 -3.88
C LEU A 61 5.54 2.10 -4.37
N VAL A 62 6.39 1.68 -3.44
CA VAL A 62 7.73 1.20 -3.75
C VAL A 62 7.78 -0.25 -3.30
N SER A 63 8.41 -1.10 -4.09
CA SER A 63 8.47 -2.51 -3.76
C SER A 63 9.76 -3.14 -4.27
N ARG A 64 10.13 -4.24 -3.60
CA ARG A 64 11.23 -5.09 -4.01
C ARG A 64 10.71 -6.51 -3.95
N GLU A 65 10.75 -7.21 -5.08
CA GLU A 65 10.26 -8.59 -5.23
C GLU A 65 8.74 -8.70 -5.14
N TRP A 66 7.99 -7.60 -5.08
CA TRP A 66 6.54 -7.61 -4.96
C TRP A 66 5.83 -6.76 -6.01
N ASP A 67 6.49 -6.48 -7.15
CA ASP A 67 5.95 -5.59 -8.17
C ASP A 67 4.60 -6.07 -8.73
N TYR A 68 4.45 -7.36 -8.95
CA TYR A 68 3.20 -7.89 -9.48
C TYR A 68 2.05 -7.64 -8.50
N GLN A 69 2.29 -7.92 -7.23
CA GLN A 69 1.29 -7.76 -6.19
C GLN A 69 0.94 -6.28 -5.97
N VAL A 70 1.92 -5.41 -6.12
CA VAL A 70 1.69 -3.96 -6.05
C VAL A 70 0.74 -3.52 -7.16
N LYS A 71 0.92 -4.01 -8.37
CA LYS A 71 0.01 -3.71 -9.48
C LYS A 71 -1.40 -4.20 -9.19
N GLU A 72 -1.53 -5.39 -8.61
CA GLU A 72 -2.83 -5.93 -8.22
C GLU A 72 -3.50 -5.03 -7.19
N PHE A 73 -2.75 -4.58 -6.18
CA PHE A 73 -3.28 -3.70 -5.16
C PHE A 73 -3.81 -2.40 -5.77
N LEU A 74 -3.04 -1.79 -6.68
CA LEU A 74 -3.45 -0.54 -7.31
C LEU A 74 -4.75 -0.69 -8.08
N ARG A 75 -5.03 -1.85 -8.64
CA ARG A 75 -6.31 -2.11 -9.31
C ARG A 75 -7.47 -2.12 -8.34
N THR A 76 -7.25 -2.57 -7.12
CA THR A 76 -8.33 -2.69 -6.14
C THR A 76 -8.74 -1.35 -5.55
N ILE A 77 -7.88 -0.36 -5.57
CA ILE A 77 -8.15 0.95 -4.98
C ILE A 77 -8.37 2.06 -6.02
N GLY A 78 -8.07 1.77 -7.26
CA GLY A 78 -8.14 2.75 -8.35
C GLY A 78 -9.51 2.99 -8.96
#